data_0ef4270ebf111da606db984a10cf75b6
#
_entry.id   0ef4270ebf111da606db984a10cf75b6
#
_cell.length_a   1.000
_cell.length_b   1.000
_cell.length_c   1.000
_cell.angle_alpha   90.00
_cell.angle_beta   90.00
_cell.angle_gamma   90.00
#
_symmetry.space_group_name_H-M   'P 1'
#
loop_
_entity.id
_entity.type
_entity.pdbx_description
1 polymer ?
#
loop_
_entity_poly.entity_id
_entity_poly.type
_entity_poly.pdbx_seq_one_letter_code
_entity_poly.pdbx_strand_id
1 'polypeptide(L)'
;MYKALIRSRIRRSVQALGDGDPGPLLAGFADDAVLVFPGTSTWAGEYRGKRSIEGFLRRFLDAGLVGETHDIVVNGPPWRTTVCVLFVDRAADVDGEVVYENRVMFLVRAVWGKVVYQEDFLDTQRVTAFDAYLSRT
;
A
#
# COMPACT_ATOMS: atom_id res chain seq x y z
N MET A 1 5.73 14.43 18.86
CA MET A 1 4.62 15.12 18.20
C MET A 1 4.60 14.83 16.69
N TYR A 2 5.69 15.11 16.00
CA TYR A 2 5.79 14.86 14.55
C TYR A 2 5.51 13.39 14.18
N LYS A 3 6.12 12.44 14.90
CA LYS A 3 5.92 11.01 14.64
C LYS A 3 4.47 10.59 14.86
N ALA A 4 3.82 11.10 15.89
CA ALA A 4 2.40 10.82 16.15
C ALA A 4 1.51 11.39 15.05
N LEU A 5 1.85 12.55 14.51
CA LEU A 5 1.13 13.14 13.38
C LEU A 5 1.24 12.26 12.13
N ILE A 6 2.44 11.76 11.84
CA ILE A 6 2.67 10.87 10.68
C ILE A 6 1.86 9.58 10.84
N ARG A 7 1.90 8.95 12.02
CA ARG A 7 1.11 7.74 12.30
C ARG A 7 -0.38 7.98 12.10
N SER A 8 -0.88 9.07 12.62
CA SER A 8 -2.30 9.44 12.51
C SER A 8 -2.71 9.63 11.06
N ARG A 9 -1.89 10.33 10.26
CA ARG A 9 -2.16 10.57 8.84
C ARG A 9 -2.19 9.26 8.05
N ILE A 10 -1.24 8.37 8.31
CA ILE A 10 -1.18 7.07 7.63
C ILE A 10 -2.43 6.25 7.95
N ARG A 11 -2.82 6.16 9.23
CA ARG A 11 -4.00 5.39 9.63
C ARG A 11 -5.27 5.93 8.98
N ARG A 12 -5.42 7.24 8.93
CA ARG A 12 -6.59 7.88 8.29
C ARG A 12 -6.61 7.63 6.78
N SER A 13 -5.45 7.70 6.14
CA SER A 13 -5.34 7.46 4.69
C SER A 13 -5.67 6.02 4.33
N VAL A 14 -5.19 5.06 5.14
CA VAL A 14 -5.48 3.64 4.95
C VAL A 14 -6.97 3.37 5.19
N GLN A 15 -7.55 3.99 6.22
CA GLN A 15 -8.98 3.84 6.49
C GLN A 15 -9.83 4.37 5.34
N ALA A 16 -9.48 5.54 4.79
CA ALA A 16 -10.17 6.10 3.63
C ALA A 16 -10.08 5.17 2.41
N LEU A 17 -8.91 4.58 2.19
CA LEU A 17 -8.74 3.59 1.12
C LEU A 17 -9.66 2.39 1.34
N GLY A 18 -9.78 1.92 2.57
CA GLY A 18 -10.71 0.83 2.93
C GLY A 18 -12.17 1.18 2.65
N ASP A 19 -12.51 2.46 2.71
CA ASP A 19 -13.85 2.97 2.36
C ASP A 19 -14.01 3.24 0.86
N GLY A 20 -13.02 2.87 0.05
CA GLY A 20 -13.05 3.03 -1.39
C GLY A 20 -12.51 4.35 -1.91
N ASP A 21 -11.92 5.18 -1.05
CA ASP A 21 -11.38 6.49 -1.42
C ASP A 21 -9.86 6.52 -1.37
N PRO A 22 -9.16 6.46 -2.52
CA PRO A 22 -7.71 6.56 -2.55
C PRO A 22 -7.18 7.99 -2.44
N GLY A 23 -8.05 8.99 -2.44
CA GLY A 23 -7.68 10.42 -2.47
C GLY A 23 -6.74 10.84 -1.36
N PRO A 24 -7.05 10.60 -0.07
CA PRO A 24 -6.18 11.00 1.02
C PRO A 24 -4.79 10.34 0.94
N LEU A 25 -4.72 9.07 0.55
CA LEU A 25 -3.44 8.38 0.39
C LEU A 25 -2.64 8.99 -0.77
N LEU A 26 -3.28 9.23 -1.91
CA LEU A 26 -2.63 9.86 -3.07
C LEU A 26 -2.14 11.27 -2.75
N ALA A 27 -2.89 12.03 -1.96
CA ALA A 27 -2.47 13.37 -1.57
C ALA A 27 -1.14 13.38 -0.79
N GLY A 28 -0.81 12.28 -0.12
CA GLY A 28 0.45 12.14 0.61
C GLY A 28 1.66 11.84 -0.26
N PHE A 29 1.47 11.43 -1.51
CA PHE A 29 2.59 11.17 -2.43
C PHE A 29 3.05 12.43 -3.13
N ALA A 30 4.36 12.55 -3.33
CA ALA A 30 4.91 13.57 -4.22
C ALA A 30 4.50 13.27 -5.66
N ASP A 31 4.48 14.31 -6.52
CA ASP A 31 4.04 14.15 -7.92
C ASP A 31 4.89 13.16 -8.69
N ASP A 32 6.18 13.05 -8.36
CA ASP A 32 7.16 12.18 -9.00
C ASP A 32 7.50 10.94 -8.15
N ALA A 33 6.68 10.61 -7.17
CA ALA A 33 6.91 9.47 -6.30
C ALA A 33 7.01 8.16 -7.09
N VAL A 34 7.74 7.20 -6.50
CA VAL A 34 7.89 5.85 -7.08
C VAL A 34 7.41 4.83 -6.06
N LEU A 35 6.57 3.90 -6.51
CA LEU A 35 6.14 2.74 -5.73
C LEU A 35 6.68 1.49 -6.43
N VAL A 36 7.35 0.63 -5.66
CA VAL A 36 7.96 -0.61 -6.18
C VAL A 36 7.23 -1.80 -5.57
N PHE A 37 6.74 -2.69 -6.43
CA PHE A 37 6.09 -3.93 -6.01
C PHE A 37 6.93 -5.12 -6.50
N PRO A 38 7.25 -6.08 -5.61
CA PRO A 38 8.20 -7.14 -5.94
C PRO A 38 7.55 -8.32 -6.65
N GLY A 39 8.39 -9.24 -7.12
CA GLY A 39 7.99 -10.53 -7.66
C GLY A 39 7.82 -10.54 -9.15
N THR A 40 7.06 -11.53 -9.64
CA THR A 40 6.85 -11.77 -11.06
C THR A 40 5.38 -11.82 -11.45
N SER A 41 4.47 -11.47 -10.54
CA SER A 41 3.05 -11.38 -10.84
C SER A 41 2.74 -10.17 -11.73
N THR A 42 1.50 -10.05 -12.17
CA THR A 42 1.09 -8.89 -12.96
C THR A 42 1.08 -7.58 -12.14
N TRP A 43 1.19 -7.68 -10.81
CA TRP A 43 1.30 -6.52 -9.93
C TRP A 43 2.74 -5.98 -9.84
N ALA A 44 3.74 -6.80 -10.19
CA ALA A 44 5.14 -6.46 -10.02
C ALA A 44 5.58 -5.31 -10.93
N GLY A 45 6.49 -4.49 -10.44
CA GLY A 45 7.10 -3.43 -11.21
C GLY A 45 7.26 -2.12 -10.45
N GLU A 46 7.65 -1.09 -11.19
CA GLU A 46 7.79 0.26 -10.69
C GLU A 46 6.64 1.12 -11.21
N TYR A 47 5.95 1.77 -10.27
CA TYR A 47 4.85 2.69 -10.57
C TYR A 47 5.36 4.09 -10.33
N ARG A 48 5.62 4.83 -11.42
CA ARG A 48 6.25 6.15 -11.38
C ARG A 48 5.21 7.24 -11.58
N GLY A 49 5.14 8.16 -10.61
CA GLY A 49 4.22 9.30 -10.62
C GLY A 49 2.84 8.97 -10.07
N LYS A 50 2.10 10.02 -9.69
CA LYS A 50 0.80 9.87 -9.02
C LYS A 50 -0.21 9.12 -9.87
N ARG A 51 -0.24 9.32 -11.18
CA ARG A 51 -1.20 8.66 -12.05
C ARG A 51 -0.99 7.14 -12.05
N SER A 52 0.26 6.72 -12.13
CA SER A 52 0.62 5.30 -12.10
C SER A 52 0.27 4.67 -10.75
N ILE A 53 0.58 5.39 -9.67
CA ILE A 53 0.27 4.94 -8.29
C ILE A 53 -1.25 4.88 -8.09
N GLU A 54 -1.99 5.84 -8.60
CA GLU A 54 -3.45 5.82 -8.53
C GLU A 54 -4.00 4.57 -9.22
N GLY A 55 -3.47 4.23 -10.39
CA GLY A 55 -3.86 3.01 -11.10
C GLY A 55 -3.65 1.76 -10.26
N PHE A 56 -2.51 1.68 -9.56
CA PHE A 56 -2.21 0.58 -8.65
C PHE A 56 -3.22 0.51 -7.50
N LEU A 57 -3.55 1.64 -6.89
CA LEU A 57 -4.50 1.68 -5.76
C LEU A 57 -5.93 1.32 -6.22
N ARG A 58 -6.34 1.77 -7.40
CA ARG A 58 -7.65 1.40 -7.94
C ARG A 58 -7.73 -0.07 -8.26
N ARG A 59 -6.65 -0.65 -8.77
CA ARG A 59 -6.57 -2.09 -9.00
C ARG A 59 -6.67 -2.87 -7.68
N PHE A 60 -6.03 -2.36 -6.63
CA PHE A 60 -6.13 -2.92 -5.28
C PHE A 60 -7.58 -2.97 -4.83
N LEU A 61 -8.32 -1.88 -4.99
CA LEU A 61 -9.73 -1.81 -4.63
C LEU A 61 -10.59 -2.73 -5.51
N ASP A 62 -10.34 -2.74 -6.81
CA ASP A 62 -11.11 -3.54 -7.77
C ASP A 62 -10.92 -5.05 -7.52
N ALA A 63 -9.78 -5.44 -6.99
CA ALA A 63 -9.51 -6.84 -6.64
C ALA A 63 -10.21 -7.27 -5.34
N GLY A 64 -10.94 -6.37 -4.68
CA GLY A 64 -11.63 -6.66 -3.43
C GLY A 64 -10.72 -6.74 -2.22
N LEU A 65 -9.51 -6.19 -2.32
CA LEU A 65 -8.56 -6.22 -1.22
C LEU A 65 -8.96 -5.24 -0.13
N VAL A 66 -8.87 -5.69 1.11
CA VAL A 66 -9.01 -4.86 2.30
C VAL A 66 -7.77 -5.03 3.16
N GLY A 67 -7.37 -3.97 3.83
CA GLY A 67 -6.14 -3.98 4.60
C GLY A 67 -6.32 -3.44 6.00
N GLU A 68 -5.42 -3.87 6.88
CA GLU A 68 -5.38 -3.47 8.27
C GLU A 68 -3.95 -3.11 8.66
N THR A 69 -3.76 -1.91 9.20
CA THR A 69 -2.46 -1.45 9.69
C THR A 69 -2.23 -1.97 11.09
N HIS A 70 -1.14 -2.72 11.29
CA HIS A 70 -0.80 -3.30 12.59
C HIS A 70 0.18 -2.44 13.37
N ASP A 71 1.20 -1.89 12.70
CA ASP A 71 2.21 -1.08 13.37
C ASP A 71 2.82 -0.09 12.39
N ILE A 72 3.28 1.04 12.91
CA ILE A 72 3.92 2.09 12.12
C ILE A 72 5.14 2.56 12.88
N VAL A 73 6.31 2.38 12.30
CA VAL A 73 7.59 2.83 12.86
C VAL A 73 8.07 4.04 12.06
N VAL A 74 8.27 5.15 12.74
CA VAL A 74 8.68 6.42 12.10
C VAL A 74 10.06 6.78 12.62
N ASN A 75 10.98 7.07 11.70
CA ASN A 75 12.33 7.49 12.03
C ASN A 75 12.76 8.69 11.18
N GLY A 76 13.58 9.55 11.77
CA GLY A 76 14.17 10.68 11.09
C GLY A 76 13.38 11.98 11.24
N PRO A 77 14.00 13.09 10.84
CA PRO A 77 13.40 14.42 10.90
C PRO A 77 12.43 14.66 9.74
N PRO A 78 11.62 15.74 9.79
CA PRO A 78 10.63 16.02 8.73
C PRO A 78 11.17 16.13 7.31
N TRP A 79 12.42 16.55 7.15
CA TRP A 79 13.02 16.69 5.83
C TRP A 79 13.58 15.37 5.28
N ARG A 80 13.63 14.32 6.09
CA ARG A 80 14.13 13.00 5.66
C ARG A 80 13.59 11.92 6.60
N THR A 81 12.34 11.54 6.39
CA THR A 81 11.64 10.57 7.23
C THR A 81 11.64 9.21 6.56
N THR A 82 11.92 8.16 7.33
CA THR A 82 11.71 6.77 6.93
C THR A 82 10.58 6.19 7.77
N VAL A 83 9.62 5.55 7.11
CA VAL A 83 8.49 4.91 7.79
C VAL A 83 8.43 3.46 7.35
N CYS A 84 8.26 2.57 8.32
CA CYS A 84 7.93 1.17 8.05
C CYS A 84 6.51 0.92 8.54
N VAL A 85 5.65 0.41 7.66
CA VAL A 85 4.26 0.11 8.00
C VAL A 85 4.07 -1.39 7.92
N LEU A 86 3.68 -2.00 9.04
CA LEU A 86 3.30 -3.41 9.09
C LEU A 86 1.80 -3.51 8.82
N PHE A 87 1.44 -4.31 7.84
CA PHE A 87 0.12 -4.29 7.25
C PHE A 87 -0.29 -5.73 6.90
N VAL A 88 -1.58 -6.03 6.99
CA VAL A 88 -2.14 -7.30 6.51
C VAL A 88 -3.23 -6.95 5.52
N ASP A 89 -3.18 -7.57 4.34
CA ASP A 89 -4.28 -7.45 3.41
C ASP A 89 -4.90 -8.81 3.13
N ARG A 90 -6.16 -8.78 2.72
CA ARG A 90 -6.91 -9.98 2.42
C ARG A 90 -8.02 -9.69 1.41
N ALA A 91 -8.44 -10.76 0.75
CA ALA A 91 -9.61 -10.73 -0.13
C ALA A 91 -10.43 -11.99 0.10
N ALA A 92 -11.75 -11.84 -0.01
CA ALA A 92 -12.69 -12.94 0.15
C ALA A 92 -13.52 -13.11 -1.13
N ASP A 93 -14.04 -14.32 -1.36
CA ASP A 93 -14.98 -14.57 -2.44
C ASP A 93 -16.40 -14.15 -2.05
N VAL A 94 -17.36 -14.40 -2.95
CA VAL A 94 -18.76 -14.02 -2.74
C VAL A 94 -19.39 -14.70 -1.54
N ASP A 95 -18.85 -15.86 -1.11
CA ASP A 95 -19.35 -16.63 0.03
C ASP A 95 -18.67 -16.24 1.34
N GLY A 96 -17.74 -15.28 1.31
CA GLY A 96 -17.00 -14.84 2.48
C GLY A 96 -15.77 -15.68 2.78
N GLU A 97 -15.42 -16.65 1.95
CA GLU A 97 -14.21 -17.44 2.11
C GLU A 97 -12.99 -16.62 1.74
N VAL A 98 -11.97 -16.58 2.61
CA VAL A 98 -10.72 -15.87 2.36
C VAL A 98 -9.95 -16.62 1.28
N VAL A 99 -9.74 -15.96 0.14
CA VAL A 99 -9.00 -16.51 -1.00
C VAL A 99 -7.57 -15.98 -1.07
N TYR A 100 -7.27 -14.93 -0.32
CA TYR A 100 -5.93 -14.34 -0.26
C TYR A 100 -5.75 -13.65 1.09
N GLU A 101 -4.58 -13.86 1.69
CA GLU A 101 -4.14 -13.12 2.86
C GLU A 101 -2.62 -13.02 2.83
N ASN A 102 -2.09 -11.85 3.14
CA ASN A 102 -0.65 -11.63 3.13
C ASN A 102 -0.25 -10.63 4.20
N ARG A 103 0.97 -10.80 4.71
CA ARG A 103 1.60 -9.82 5.57
C ARG A 103 2.52 -8.97 4.70
N VAL A 104 2.41 -7.66 4.85
CA VAL A 104 3.12 -6.70 4.02
C VAL A 104 3.88 -5.73 4.91
N MET A 105 5.11 -5.41 4.52
CA MET A 105 5.81 -4.27 5.09
C MET A 105 6.05 -3.26 3.99
N PHE A 106 5.57 -2.04 4.21
CA PHE A 106 5.86 -0.92 3.33
C PHE A 106 7.07 -0.17 3.89
N LEU A 107 8.11 -0.03 3.08
CA LEU A 107 9.21 0.89 3.38
C LEU A 107 8.94 2.20 2.65
N VAL A 108 8.78 3.27 3.42
CA VAL A 108 8.35 4.57 2.89
C VAL A 108 9.41 5.62 3.21
N ARG A 109 9.79 6.40 2.20
CA ARG A 109 10.66 7.56 2.39
C ARG A 109 9.88 8.82 2.06
N ALA A 110 9.91 9.78 2.99
CA ALA A 110 9.18 11.03 2.86
C ALA A 110 10.10 12.22 3.06
N VAL A 111 9.81 13.30 2.34
CA VAL A 111 10.54 14.57 2.40
C VAL A 111 9.50 15.66 2.62
N TRP A 112 9.61 16.34 3.76
CA TRP A 112 8.66 17.39 4.16
C TRP A 112 7.20 16.94 4.05
N GLY A 113 6.93 15.72 4.56
CA GLY A 113 5.58 15.19 4.62
C GLY A 113 5.04 14.60 3.32
N LYS A 114 5.84 14.55 2.26
CA LYS A 114 5.45 13.94 0.99
C LYS A 114 6.26 12.68 0.74
N VAL A 115 5.56 11.58 0.44
CA VAL A 115 6.20 10.32 0.10
C VAL A 115 6.84 10.44 -1.28
N VAL A 116 8.14 10.17 -1.32
CA VAL A 116 8.90 10.17 -2.58
C VAL A 116 9.21 8.76 -3.07
N TYR A 117 9.18 7.79 -2.17
CA TYR A 117 9.50 6.40 -2.49
C TYR A 117 8.76 5.46 -1.55
N GLN A 118 8.21 4.40 -2.09
CA GLN A 118 7.60 3.30 -1.31
C GLN A 118 7.98 1.99 -1.97
N GLU A 119 8.42 1.04 -1.16
CA GLU A 119 8.71 -0.32 -1.63
C GLU A 119 7.96 -1.30 -0.74
N ASP A 120 7.25 -2.24 -1.37
CA ASP A 120 6.46 -3.24 -0.68
C ASP A 120 7.26 -4.53 -0.54
N PHE A 121 7.20 -5.15 0.64
CA PHE A 121 7.85 -6.42 0.95
C PHE A 121 6.79 -7.38 1.46
N LEU A 122 6.60 -8.50 0.78
CA LEU A 122 5.55 -9.45 1.11
C LEU A 122 5.90 -10.81 0.49
N ASP A 123 5.08 -11.82 0.81
CA ASP A 123 5.23 -13.14 0.21
C ASP A 123 4.73 -13.11 -1.23
N THR A 124 5.65 -13.13 -2.19
CA THR A 124 5.34 -13.03 -3.60
C THR A 124 4.69 -14.28 -4.18
N GLN A 125 4.88 -15.44 -3.55
CA GLN A 125 4.19 -16.67 -3.95
C GLN A 125 2.68 -16.56 -3.73
N ARG A 126 2.28 -15.95 -2.61
CA ARG A 126 0.86 -15.70 -2.31
C ARG A 126 0.25 -14.74 -3.32
N VAL A 127 0.99 -13.70 -3.72
CA VAL A 127 0.53 -12.76 -4.76
C VAL A 127 0.35 -13.47 -6.09
N THR A 128 1.28 -14.32 -6.48
CA THR A 128 1.19 -15.09 -7.73
C THR A 128 -0.03 -16.01 -7.73
N ALA A 129 -0.30 -16.66 -6.59
CA ALA A 129 -1.48 -17.52 -6.46
C ALA A 129 -2.79 -16.71 -6.55
N PHE A 130 -2.81 -15.52 -5.95
CA PHE A 130 -3.98 -14.62 -6.03
C PHE A 130 -4.18 -14.12 -7.45
N ASP A 131 -3.10 -13.77 -8.14
CA ASP A 131 -3.12 -13.34 -9.53
C ASP A 131 -3.76 -14.42 -10.42
N ALA A 132 -3.38 -15.68 -10.22
CA ALA A 132 -3.97 -16.82 -10.91
C ALA A 132 -5.46 -16.98 -10.59
N TYR A 133 -5.85 -16.79 -9.32
CA TYR A 133 -7.25 -16.82 -8.90
C TYR A 133 -8.05 -15.74 -9.62
N LEU A 134 -7.56 -14.50 -9.63
CA LEU A 134 -8.24 -13.37 -10.28
C LEU A 134 -8.43 -13.59 -11.78
N SER A 135 -7.48 -14.24 -12.44
CA SER A 135 -7.56 -14.49 -13.87
C SER A 135 -8.62 -15.55 -14.24
N ARG A 136 -9.07 -16.34 -13.26
CA ARG A 136 -10.12 -17.37 -13.47
C ARG A 136 -11.52 -16.83 -13.18
N THR A 137 -11.60 -15.66 -12.60
CA THR A 137 -12.88 -15.02 -12.25
C THR A 137 -13.11 -13.80 -13.12
#